data_60be1e890b1ebe82139de21c838740a3
#
_entry.id   60be1e890b1ebe82139de21c838740a3
#
_cell.length_a   1.000
_cell.length_b   1.000
_cell.length_c   1.000
_cell.angle_alpha   90.00
_cell.angle_beta   90.00
_cell.angle_gamma   90.00
#
_symmetry.space_group_name_H-M   'P 1'
#
loop_
_entity.id
_entity.type
_entity.pdbx_description
1 polymer ?
#
loop_
_entity_poly.entity_id
_entity_poly.type
_entity_poly.pdbx_seq_one_letter_code
_entity_poly.pdbx_strand_id
1 'polypeptide(L)'
;MGTEEVVRTNTVAVKVDFASLSDEDLVTYCQQQLPDDLTAYKVLVERYEGMVFNLCMKFLGSRQDAEEIAQDSLLQVFRKINQFQGRSSFKTWLYKIVQNYCRNRISKIIRKREVQESYEDHAKEDVSTTTFDSADSSEKSEYIQEALNKLKPNDKEIILYKFVSGMTLQEIAEVTEIGASAAKMRYYRALEAFKEAYERVTKNTQATKNI
;
A
#
# COMPACT_ATOMS: atom_id res chain seq x y z
N MET A 1 22.44 -6.89 14.03
CA MET A 1 22.52 -7.07 15.49
C MET A 1 21.14 -7.47 15.95
N GLY A 2 20.97 -8.75 16.34
CA GLY A 2 19.66 -9.31 16.69
C GLY A 2 19.11 -8.66 17.97
N THR A 3 17.85 -8.25 17.93
CA THR A 3 17.10 -7.76 19.09
C THR A 3 16.71 -8.96 19.95
N GLU A 4 17.58 -9.32 20.90
CA GLU A 4 17.31 -10.35 21.89
C GLU A 4 16.83 -9.65 23.18
N GLU A 5 15.59 -9.89 23.59
CA GLU A 5 15.05 -9.40 24.86
C GLU A 5 14.52 -10.54 25.73
N VAL A 6 14.66 -10.35 27.06
CA VAL A 6 14.33 -11.36 28.05
C VAL A 6 12.92 -11.14 28.59
N VAL A 7 11.97 -11.99 28.19
CA VAL A 7 10.62 -12.00 28.77
C VAL A 7 10.62 -12.74 30.10
N ARG A 8 10.31 -12.02 31.19
CA ARG A 8 10.22 -12.60 32.55
C ARG A 8 8.85 -13.24 32.77
N THR A 9 8.72 -14.52 32.47
CA THR A 9 7.72 -15.37 33.12
C THR A 9 8.41 -16.12 34.26
N ASN A 10 7.76 -16.20 35.43
CA ASN A 10 8.30 -16.84 36.62
C ASN A 10 8.87 -18.24 36.31
N THR A 11 10.17 -18.38 36.21
CA THR A 11 11.04 -19.51 36.45
C THR A 11 12.15 -19.78 35.43
N VAL A 12 12.05 -19.34 34.16
CA VAL A 12 13.16 -19.46 33.20
C VAL A 12 13.12 -18.28 32.23
N ALA A 13 14.20 -17.52 32.12
CA ALA A 13 14.33 -16.51 31.08
C ALA A 13 14.51 -17.20 29.71
N VAL A 14 13.43 -17.40 28.98
CA VAL A 14 13.49 -17.88 27.60
C VAL A 14 13.76 -16.68 26.73
N LYS A 15 14.92 -16.66 26.07
CA LYS A 15 15.22 -15.67 25.02
C LYS A 15 14.29 -15.95 23.83
N VAL A 16 13.33 -15.08 23.59
CA VAL A 16 12.44 -15.20 22.42
C VAL A 16 13.11 -14.46 21.26
N ASP A 17 13.38 -15.18 20.19
CA ASP A 17 13.78 -14.60 18.91
C ASP A 17 12.54 -14.11 18.15
N PHE A 18 12.17 -12.85 18.34
CA PHE A 18 11.01 -12.23 17.73
C PHE A 18 11.10 -12.22 16.19
N ALA A 19 12.31 -12.22 15.60
CA ALA A 19 12.47 -12.21 14.16
C ALA A 19 12.02 -13.51 13.49
N SER A 20 12.08 -14.64 14.21
CA SER A 20 11.67 -15.96 13.73
C SER A 20 10.17 -16.26 13.92
N LEU A 21 9.45 -15.45 14.70
CA LEU A 21 8.04 -15.67 15.00
C LEU A 21 7.14 -15.40 13.79
N SER A 22 5.99 -16.08 13.75
CA SER A 22 4.92 -15.77 12.79
C SER A 22 4.31 -14.39 13.08
N ASP A 23 3.59 -13.82 12.09
CA ASP A 23 2.88 -12.57 12.29
C ASP A 23 1.80 -12.69 13.38
N GLU A 24 1.14 -13.83 13.45
CA GLU A 24 0.10 -14.13 14.43
C GLU A 24 0.67 -14.17 15.86
N ASP A 25 1.86 -14.77 16.02
CA ASP A 25 2.55 -14.80 17.31
C ASP A 25 3.01 -13.39 17.70
N LEU A 26 3.61 -12.64 16.77
CA LEU A 26 4.00 -11.25 17.01
C LEU A 26 2.81 -10.37 17.40
N VAL A 27 1.67 -10.53 16.73
CA VAL A 27 0.43 -9.82 17.10
C VAL A 27 -0.01 -10.18 18.50
N THR A 28 0.06 -11.46 18.87
CA THR A 28 -0.29 -11.92 20.22
C THR A 28 0.61 -11.26 21.28
N TYR A 29 1.92 -11.20 21.04
CA TYR A 29 2.85 -10.46 21.90
C TYR A 29 2.53 -8.98 21.98
N CYS A 30 2.25 -8.33 20.84
CA CYS A 30 1.83 -6.93 20.81
C CYS A 30 0.58 -6.68 21.66
N GLN A 31 -0.43 -7.54 21.55
CA GLN A 31 -1.68 -7.42 22.31
C GLN A 31 -1.49 -7.58 23.83
N GLN A 32 -0.46 -8.32 24.24
CA GLN A 32 -0.17 -8.56 25.66
C GLN A 32 0.75 -7.50 26.26
N GLN A 33 1.63 -6.92 25.47
CA GLN A 33 2.76 -6.14 25.96
C GLN A 33 2.67 -4.63 25.65
N LEU A 34 1.94 -4.23 24.61
CA LEU A 34 1.78 -2.82 24.29
C LEU A 34 0.92 -2.08 25.33
N PRO A 35 1.27 -0.85 25.68
CA PRO A 35 2.36 -0.01 25.11
C PRO A 35 3.70 -0.18 25.80
N ASP A 36 3.85 -1.02 26.84
CA ASP A 36 5.02 -1.07 27.73
C ASP A 36 6.25 -1.66 27.03
N ASP A 37 6.05 -2.62 26.11
CA ASP A 37 7.11 -3.21 25.29
C ASP A 37 6.75 -3.15 23.79
N LEU A 38 7.66 -2.54 23.02
CA LEU A 38 7.52 -2.32 21.58
C LEU A 38 8.25 -3.36 20.73
N THR A 39 8.93 -4.33 21.33
CA THR A 39 9.86 -5.22 20.61
C THR A 39 9.15 -6.03 19.51
N ALA A 40 8.06 -6.69 19.84
CA ALA A 40 7.27 -7.43 18.85
C ALA A 40 6.69 -6.52 17.76
N TYR A 41 6.26 -5.31 18.14
CA TYR A 41 5.72 -4.33 17.18
C TYR A 41 6.79 -3.80 16.22
N LYS A 42 8.01 -3.54 16.69
CA LYS A 42 9.14 -3.14 15.84
C LYS A 42 9.40 -4.17 14.75
N VAL A 43 9.41 -5.45 15.11
CA VAL A 43 9.59 -6.54 14.13
C VAL A 43 8.47 -6.56 13.08
N LEU A 44 7.21 -6.34 13.45
CA LEU A 44 6.11 -6.20 12.50
C LEU A 44 6.30 -4.99 11.58
N VAL A 45 6.71 -3.84 12.13
CA VAL A 45 6.98 -2.64 11.32
C VAL A 45 8.10 -2.93 10.32
N GLU A 46 9.25 -3.45 10.76
CA GLU A 46 10.38 -3.78 9.89
C GLU A 46 10.01 -4.74 8.75
N ARG A 47 9.09 -5.69 9.00
CA ARG A 47 8.59 -6.62 7.98
C ARG A 47 7.75 -5.94 6.90
N TYR A 48 6.95 -4.96 7.30
CA TYR A 48 5.87 -4.44 6.45
C TYR A 48 6.11 -3.03 5.93
N GLU A 49 6.96 -2.20 6.57
CA GLU A 49 7.15 -0.78 6.22
C GLU A 49 7.51 -0.57 4.73
N GLY A 50 8.46 -1.35 4.21
CA GLY A 50 8.87 -1.26 2.81
C GLY A 50 7.73 -1.60 1.83
N MET A 51 6.97 -2.65 2.15
CA MET A 51 5.82 -3.03 1.31
C MET A 51 4.68 -2.02 1.40
N VAL A 52 4.40 -1.50 2.59
CA VAL A 52 3.37 -0.46 2.81
C VAL A 52 3.76 0.81 2.08
N PHE A 53 5.01 1.27 2.23
CA PHE A 53 5.52 2.45 1.52
C PHE A 53 5.40 2.29 0.00
N ASN A 54 5.87 1.17 -0.56
CA ASN A 54 5.80 0.89 -2.00
C ASN A 54 4.35 0.88 -2.51
N LEU A 55 3.43 0.33 -1.72
CA LEU A 55 2.01 0.35 -2.06
C LEU A 55 1.47 1.78 -2.08
N CYS A 56 1.74 2.58 -1.04
CA CYS A 56 1.35 3.99 -0.98
C CYS A 56 1.93 4.79 -2.14
N MET A 57 3.21 4.59 -2.50
CA MET A 57 3.85 5.22 -3.65
C MET A 57 3.10 4.96 -4.96
N LYS A 58 2.73 3.69 -5.21
CA LYS A 58 2.01 3.32 -6.44
C LYS A 58 0.56 3.84 -6.47
N PHE A 59 -0.07 3.98 -5.30
CA PHE A 59 -1.40 4.58 -5.21
C PHE A 59 -1.38 6.09 -5.42
N LEU A 60 -0.49 6.80 -4.71
CA LEU A 60 -0.53 8.25 -4.56
C LEU A 60 0.33 8.98 -5.59
N GLY A 61 1.40 8.36 -6.05
CA GLY A 61 2.32 8.96 -7.02
C GLY A 61 3.21 10.07 -6.46
N SER A 62 3.11 10.39 -5.18
CA SER A 62 3.88 11.41 -4.48
C SER A 62 4.65 10.76 -3.34
N ARG A 63 5.97 10.94 -3.30
CA ARG A 63 6.82 10.40 -2.25
C ARG A 63 6.42 10.92 -0.87
N GLN A 64 6.20 12.23 -0.77
CA GLN A 64 5.80 12.86 0.48
C GLN A 64 4.46 12.32 1.00
N ASP A 65 3.45 12.23 0.13
CA ASP A 65 2.16 11.64 0.49
C ASP A 65 2.29 10.16 0.87
N ALA A 66 3.15 9.42 0.19
CA ALA A 66 3.37 8.01 0.47
C ALA A 66 4.03 7.78 1.83
N GLU A 67 5.04 8.58 2.18
CA GLU A 67 5.71 8.54 3.49
C GLU A 67 4.73 8.89 4.60
N GLU A 68 3.95 9.98 4.46
CA GLU A 68 2.93 10.39 5.43
C GLU A 68 1.89 9.29 5.65
N ILE A 69 1.31 8.77 4.56
CA ILE A 69 0.25 7.76 4.66
C ILE A 69 0.76 6.41 5.15
N ALA A 70 1.98 6.02 4.79
CA ALA A 70 2.59 4.80 5.32
C ALA A 70 2.80 4.89 6.84
N GLN A 71 3.34 6.01 7.33
CA GLN A 71 3.52 6.25 8.75
C GLN A 71 2.17 6.29 9.50
N ASP A 72 1.19 7.05 9.00
CA ASP A 72 -0.14 7.12 9.58
C ASP A 72 -0.83 5.75 9.66
N SER A 73 -0.67 4.94 8.61
CA SER A 73 -1.23 3.59 8.57
C SER A 73 -0.60 2.68 9.63
N LEU A 74 0.73 2.70 9.77
CA LEU A 74 1.43 1.94 10.81
C LEU A 74 1.08 2.44 12.20
N LEU A 75 1.01 3.74 12.44
CA LEU A 75 0.52 4.29 13.71
C LEU A 75 -0.91 3.85 14.02
N GLN A 76 -1.77 3.75 13.02
CA GLN A 76 -3.13 3.25 13.20
C GLN A 76 -3.15 1.75 13.51
N VAL A 77 -2.26 0.96 12.93
CA VAL A 77 -2.05 -0.45 13.31
C VAL A 77 -1.69 -0.55 14.79
N PHE A 78 -0.72 0.24 15.26
CA PHE A 78 -0.34 0.30 16.67
C PHE A 78 -1.54 0.55 17.60
N ARG A 79 -2.36 1.55 17.25
CA ARG A 79 -3.54 1.92 18.05
C ARG A 79 -4.65 0.87 18.04
N LYS A 80 -4.73 0.07 16.98
CA LYS A 80 -5.84 -0.88 16.76
C LYS A 80 -5.45 -2.35 16.86
N ILE A 81 -4.18 -2.67 17.11
CA ILE A 81 -3.73 -4.06 17.12
C ILE A 81 -4.47 -4.91 18.17
N ASN A 82 -4.86 -4.30 19.29
CA ASN A 82 -5.67 -4.95 20.32
C ASN A 82 -7.12 -5.28 19.85
N GLN A 83 -7.56 -4.70 18.72
CA GLN A 83 -8.87 -4.98 18.11
C GLN A 83 -8.78 -6.04 17.03
N PHE A 84 -7.58 -6.47 16.65
CA PHE A 84 -7.40 -7.53 15.67
C PHE A 84 -7.84 -8.87 16.25
N GLN A 85 -8.77 -9.53 15.58
CA GLN A 85 -9.44 -10.76 16.08
C GLN A 85 -9.00 -12.03 15.34
N GLY A 86 -7.99 -11.97 14.47
CA GLY A 86 -7.52 -13.14 13.71
C GLY A 86 -8.51 -13.69 12.68
N ARG A 87 -9.55 -12.91 12.28
CA ARG A 87 -10.54 -13.35 11.27
C ARG A 87 -9.97 -13.39 9.84
N SER A 88 -8.85 -12.74 9.62
CA SER A 88 -8.04 -12.76 8.40
C SER A 88 -6.57 -12.80 8.79
N SER A 89 -5.65 -12.96 7.84
CA SER A 89 -4.23 -12.77 8.13
C SER A 89 -3.94 -11.33 8.60
N PHE A 90 -2.90 -11.16 9.43
CA PHE A 90 -2.46 -9.81 9.85
C PHE A 90 -2.16 -8.93 8.62
N LYS A 91 -1.51 -9.49 7.61
CA LYS A 91 -1.23 -8.83 6.33
C LYS A 91 -2.51 -8.27 5.69
N THR A 92 -3.56 -9.06 5.56
CA THR A 92 -4.84 -8.64 4.97
C THR A 92 -5.47 -7.50 5.78
N TRP A 93 -5.45 -7.59 7.11
CA TRP A 93 -5.97 -6.55 7.99
C TRP A 93 -5.17 -5.23 7.91
N LEU A 94 -3.83 -5.32 7.90
CA LEU A 94 -2.94 -4.17 7.70
C LEU A 94 -3.25 -3.46 6.37
N TYR A 95 -3.32 -4.20 5.27
CA TYR A 95 -3.56 -3.60 3.96
C TYR A 95 -4.95 -2.96 3.83
N LYS A 96 -5.95 -3.46 4.54
CA LYS A 96 -7.26 -2.80 4.65
C LYS A 96 -7.15 -1.42 5.31
N ILE A 97 -6.32 -1.29 6.33
CA ILE A 97 -6.03 0.01 6.97
C ILE A 97 -5.33 0.93 5.95
N VAL A 98 -4.26 0.47 5.30
CA VAL A 98 -3.51 1.25 4.30
C VAL A 98 -4.42 1.71 3.16
N GLN A 99 -5.28 0.83 2.64
CA GLN A 99 -6.24 1.16 1.59
C GLN A 99 -7.15 2.31 1.99
N ASN A 100 -7.70 2.26 3.19
CA ASN A 100 -8.60 3.31 3.68
C ASN A 100 -7.88 4.67 3.76
N TYR A 101 -6.62 4.69 4.21
CA TYR A 101 -5.81 5.90 4.25
C TYR A 101 -5.50 6.43 2.85
N CYS A 102 -5.08 5.57 1.91
CA CYS A 102 -4.83 5.94 0.52
C CYS A 102 -6.09 6.50 -0.16
N ARG A 103 -7.24 5.84 -0.02
CA ARG A 103 -8.51 6.31 -0.58
C ARG A 103 -8.91 7.68 -0.02
N ASN A 104 -8.77 7.88 1.29
CA ASN A 104 -9.06 9.15 1.93
C ASN A 104 -8.14 10.27 1.43
N ARG A 105 -6.83 9.98 1.24
CA ARG A 105 -5.87 10.95 0.69
C ARG A 105 -6.23 11.32 -0.75
N ILE A 106 -6.50 10.33 -1.61
CA ILE A 106 -6.93 10.57 -3.00
C ILE A 106 -8.19 11.42 -3.05
N SER A 107 -9.20 11.13 -2.23
CA SER A 107 -10.43 11.92 -2.17
C SER A 107 -10.18 13.38 -1.75
N LYS A 108 -9.24 13.60 -0.80
CA LYS A 108 -8.84 14.96 -0.40
C LYS A 108 -8.13 15.70 -1.54
N ILE A 109 -7.24 15.02 -2.28
CA ILE A 109 -6.52 15.61 -3.42
C ILE A 109 -7.52 16.01 -4.52
N ILE A 110 -8.44 15.13 -4.89
CA ILE A 110 -9.46 15.42 -5.89
C ILE A 110 -10.31 16.63 -5.48
N ARG A 111 -10.84 16.63 -4.25
CA ARG A 111 -11.66 17.74 -3.74
C ARG A 111 -10.89 19.07 -3.73
N LYS A 112 -9.60 19.05 -3.37
CA LYS A 112 -8.77 20.26 -3.38
C LYS A 112 -8.62 20.82 -4.81
N ARG A 113 -8.45 19.96 -5.81
CA ARG A 113 -8.39 20.35 -7.22
C ARG A 113 -9.71 20.94 -7.72
N GLU A 114 -10.83 20.27 -7.46
CA GLU A 114 -12.16 20.75 -7.82
C GLU A 114 -12.47 22.13 -7.23
N VAL A 115 -12.07 22.37 -5.97
CA VAL A 115 -12.22 23.69 -5.32
C VAL A 115 -11.32 24.71 -5.99
N GLN A 116 -10.07 24.36 -6.29
CA GLN A 116 -9.11 25.27 -6.93
C GLN A 116 -9.54 25.64 -8.36
N GLU A 117 -9.99 24.66 -9.14
CA GLU A 117 -10.55 24.89 -10.49
C GLU A 117 -11.81 25.78 -10.46
N SER A 118 -12.62 25.72 -9.40
CA SER A 118 -13.82 26.59 -9.25
C SER A 118 -13.47 28.05 -8.94
N TYR A 119 -12.26 28.35 -8.47
CA TYR A 119 -11.78 29.71 -8.22
C TYR A 119 -10.93 30.29 -9.37
N GLU A 120 -10.40 29.42 -10.27
CA GLU A 120 -9.58 29.80 -11.42
C GLU A 120 -10.38 29.63 -12.72
N ASP A 121 -11.41 30.45 -12.90
CA ASP A 121 -12.06 30.60 -14.21
C ASP A 121 -11.15 31.46 -15.09
N HIS A 122 -10.07 30.95 -15.62
CA HIS A 122 -9.22 31.41 -16.72
C HIS A 122 -7.74 30.97 -16.56
N ALA A 123 -7.45 29.70 -16.69
CA ALA A 123 -6.18 29.22 -17.28
C ALA A 123 -6.25 27.69 -17.38
N LYS A 124 -6.38 27.22 -18.61
CA LYS A 124 -6.11 25.81 -18.92
C LYS A 124 -4.61 25.61 -18.80
N GLU A 125 -4.17 25.11 -17.67
CA GLU A 125 -2.85 24.48 -17.57
C GLU A 125 -3.02 22.98 -17.41
N ASP A 126 -2.38 22.25 -18.32
CA ASP A 126 -2.29 20.81 -18.33
C ASP A 126 -1.99 20.28 -16.93
N VAL A 127 -2.78 19.32 -16.49
CA VAL A 127 -2.59 18.56 -15.25
C VAL A 127 -1.22 17.90 -15.34
N SER A 128 -0.22 18.61 -14.87
CA SER A 128 1.13 18.10 -14.67
C SER A 128 1.05 16.86 -13.79
N THR A 129 1.21 15.73 -14.42
CA THR A 129 1.61 14.46 -13.81
C THR A 129 2.74 14.76 -12.84
N THR A 130 2.53 14.55 -11.56
CA THR A 130 3.58 14.69 -10.55
C THR A 130 4.75 13.81 -10.98
N THR A 131 5.81 14.46 -11.44
CA THR A 131 7.05 13.81 -11.85
C THR A 131 7.63 13.06 -10.66
N PHE A 132 7.87 11.78 -10.87
CA PHE A 132 8.55 10.90 -9.94
C PHE A 132 9.99 11.38 -9.73
N ASP A 133 10.28 11.89 -8.53
CA ASP A 133 11.64 11.97 -8.02
C ASP A 133 11.99 10.60 -7.40
N SER A 134 12.28 9.61 -8.23
CA SER A 134 12.89 8.37 -7.79
C SER A 134 14.22 8.20 -8.51
N ALA A 135 15.29 8.24 -7.74
CA ALA A 135 16.68 8.16 -8.19
C ALA A 135 17.06 6.83 -8.87
N ASP A 136 16.10 5.96 -9.20
CA ASP A 136 16.31 4.68 -9.89
C ASP A 136 15.10 4.28 -10.76
N SER A 137 14.48 5.26 -11.43
CA SER A 137 13.39 4.96 -12.38
C SER A 137 13.96 4.58 -13.73
N SER A 138 14.03 3.29 -14.01
CA SER A 138 14.16 2.84 -15.40
C SER A 138 12.96 3.35 -16.19
N GLU A 139 13.15 3.73 -17.46
CA GLU A 139 12.10 4.15 -18.40
C GLU A 139 10.85 3.24 -18.34
N LYS A 140 11.06 1.93 -18.10
CA LYS A 140 9.98 0.96 -17.87
C LYS A 140 9.15 1.25 -16.62
N SER A 141 9.76 1.75 -15.54
CA SER A 141 9.04 2.09 -14.30
C SER A 141 8.09 3.27 -14.52
N GLU A 142 8.49 4.25 -15.32
CA GLU A 142 7.66 5.40 -15.69
C GLU A 142 6.45 4.97 -16.52
N TYR A 143 6.67 4.12 -17.55
CA TYR A 143 5.56 3.59 -18.36
C TYR A 143 4.56 2.78 -17.54
N ILE A 144 5.03 1.96 -16.61
CA ILE A 144 4.16 1.22 -15.71
C ILE A 144 3.33 2.17 -14.84
N GLN A 145 3.95 3.20 -14.30
CA GLN A 145 3.25 4.15 -13.45
C GLN A 145 2.21 4.96 -14.23
N GLU A 146 2.56 5.41 -15.44
CA GLU A 146 1.64 6.13 -16.31
C GLU A 146 0.47 5.24 -16.72
N ALA A 147 0.72 3.97 -17.08
CA ALA A 147 -0.33 3.01 -17.38
C ALA A 147 -1.26 2.75 -16.19
N LEU A 148 -0.70 2.61 -14.96
CA LEU A 148 -1.50 2.48 -13.74
C LEU A 148 -2.38 3.71 -13.48
N ASN A 149 -1.91 4.90 -13.80
CA ASN A 149 -2.67 6.14 -13.61
C ASN A 149 -3.84 6.28 -14.60
N LYS A 150 -3.80 5.56 -15.74
CA LYS A 150 -4.91 5.52 -16.72
C LYS A 150 -6.00 4.52 -16.37
N LEU A 151 -5.78 3.68 -15.35
CA LEU A 151 -6.79 2.72 -14.90
C LEU A 151 -7.86 3.39 -14.03
N LYS A 152 -9.06 2.79 -14.05
CA LYS A 152 -10.09 3.12 -13.05
C LYS A 152 -9.57 2.80 -11.64
N PRO A 153 -9.95 3.57 -10.61
CA PRO A 153 -9.42 3.38 -9.25
C PRO A 153 -9.49 1.94 -8.74
N ASN A 154 -10.63 1.29 -8.89
CA ASN A 154 -10.84 -0.09 -8.45
C ASN A 154 -10.02 -1.13 -9.24
N ASP A 155 -9.71 -0.86 -10.52
CA ASP A 155 -8.91 -1.74 -11.35
C ASP A 155 -7.41 -1.55 -11.03
N LYS A 156 -6.97 -0.31 -10.78
CA LYS A 156 -5.64 0.00 -10.25
C LYS A 156 -5.38 -0.71 -8.92
N GLU A 157 -6.32 -0.64 -7.98
CA GLU A 157 -6.21 -1.31 -6.68
C GLU A 157 -5.92 -2.81 -6.81
N ILE A 158 -6.70 -3.52 -7.60
CA ILE A 158 -6.55 -4.98 -7.74
C ILE A 158 -5.19 -5.36 -8.32
N ILE A 159 -4.70 -4.60 -9.29
CA ILE A 159 -3.35 -4.78 -9.87
C ILE A 159 -2.29 -4.54 -8.79
N LEU A 160 -2.40 -3.47 -8.01
CA LEU A 160 -1.42 -3.16 -6.97
C LEU A 160 -1.40 -4.22 -5.86
N TYR A 161 -2.56 -4.69 -5.40
CA TYR A 161 -2.60 -5.78 -4.42
C TYR A 161 -1.98 -7.07 -4.94
N LYS A 162 -2.22 -7.41 -6.20
CA LYS A 162 -1.67 -8.64 -6.78
C LYS A 162 -0.16 -8.57 -6.96
N PHE A 163 0.35 -7.48 -7.53
CA PHE A 163 1.74 -7.40 -7.99
C PHE A 163 2.68 -6.68 -7.01
N VAL A 164 2.19 -5.72 -6.23
CA VAL A 164 3.02 -5.00 -5.25
C VAL A 164 2.94 -5.67 -3.88
N SER A 165 1.74 -6.07 -3.45
CA SER A 165 1.55 -6.69 -2.12
C SER A 165 1.60 -8.22 -2.14
N GLY A 166 1.69 -8.86 -3.32
CA GLY A 166 1.74 -10.31 -3.47
C GLY A 166 0.51 -11.04 -2.93
N MET A 167 -0.65 -10.40 -2.91
CA MET A 167 -1.88 -10.99 -2.38
C MET A 167 -2.46 -12.06 -3.30
N THR A 168 -3.08 -13.06 -2.71
CA THR A 168 -3.96 -14.00 -3.41
C THR A 168 -5.27 -13.31 -3.79
N LEU A 169 -6.00 -13.85 -4.77
CA LEU A 169 -7.32 -13.31 -5.12
C LEU A 169 -8.34 -13.43 -3.98
N GLN A 170 -8.16 -14.39 -3.08
CA GLN A 170 -8.98 -14.52 -1.89
C GLN A 170 -8.73 -13.36 -0.91
N GLU A 171 -7.48 -13.07 -0.60
CA GLU A 171 -7.10 -11.93 0.25
C GLU A 171 -7.55 -10.59 -0.36
N ILE A 172 -7.42 -10.44 -1.68
CA ILE A 172 -7.91 -9.25 -2.40
C ILE A 172 -9.43 -9.12 -2.24
N ALA A 173 -10.18 -10.22 -2.35
CA ALA A 173 -11.62 -10.24 -2.14
C ALA A 173 -12.00 -9.75 -0.74
N GLU A 174 -11.26 -10.20 0.28
CA GLU A 174 -11.43 -9.79 1.67
C GLU A 174 -11.11 -8.30 1.89
N VAL A 175 -9.97 -7.81 1.37
CA VAL A 175 -9.57 -6.40 1.50
C VAL A 175 -10.57 -5.48 0.81
N THR A 176 -11.00 -5.85 -0.40
CA THR A 176 -11.90 -5.01 -1.22
C THR A 176 -13.38 -5.22 -0.92
N GLU A 177 -13.72 -6.13 -0.01
CA GLU A 177 -15.10 -6.46 0.43
C GLU A 177 -16.01 -6.89 -0.72
N ILE A 178 -15.47 -7.63 -1.70
CA ILE A 178 -16.22 -8.21 -2.82
C ILE A 178 -16.13 -9.74 -2.78
N GLY A 179 -17.08 -10.43 -3.44
CA GLY A 179 -17.03 -11.88 -3.54
C GLY A 179 -15.81 -12.37 -4.33
N ALA A 180 -15.29 -13.57 -4.00
CA ALA A 180 -14.11 -14.16 -4.65
C ALA A 180 -14.25 -14.25 -6.18
N SER A 181 -15.42 -14.62 -6.69
CA SER A 181 -15.70 -14.66 -8.13
C SER A 181 -15.64 -13.26 -8.76
N ALA A 182 -16.16 -12.23 -8.07
CA ALA A 182 -16.10 -10.85 -8.52
C ALA A 182 -14.66 -10.31 -8.51
N ALA A 183 -13.87 -10.66 -7.50
CA ALA A 183 -12.45 -10.31 -7.43
C ALA A 183 -11.68 -10.91 -8.60
N LYS A 184 -11.91 -12.20 -8.90
CA LYS A 184 -11.31 -12.89 -10.06
C LYS A 184 -11.66 -12.21 -11.37
N MET A 185 -12.93 -11.93 -11.62
CA MET A 185 -13.40 -11.27 -12.84
C MET A 185 -12.84 -9.85 -12.98
N ARG A 186 -12.82 -9.09 -11.87
CA ARG A 186 -12.24 -7.74 -11.87
C ARG A 186 -10.73 -7.77 -12.13
N TYR A 187 -10.00 -8.74 -11.55
CA TYR A 187 -8.57 -8.91 -11.79
C TYR A 187 -8.25 -9.09 -13.28
N TYR A 188 -8.93 -10.02 -13.97
CA TYR A 188 -8.66 -10.25 -15.39
C TYR A 188 -9.01 -9.04 -16.26
N ARG A 189 -10.11 -8.36 -15.96
CA ARG A 189 -10.48 -7.14 -16.66
C ARG A 189 -9.48 -6.01 -16.40
N ALA A 190 -9.01 -5.86 -15.16
CA ALA A 190 -8.01 -4.87 -14.81
C ALA A 190 -6.67 -5.16 -15.49
N LEU A 191 -6.29 -6.44 -15.62
CA LEU A 191 -5.07 -6.85 -16.32
C LEU A 191 -5.13 -6.51 -17.80
N GLU A 192 -6.25 -6.74 -18.46
CA GLU A 192 -6.45 -6.37 -19.85
C GLU A 192 -6.42 -4.85 -20.05
N ALA A 193 -7.12 -4.10 -19.20
CA ALA A 193 -7.09 -2.64 -19.23
C ALA A 193 -5.68 -2.07 -18.99
N PHE A 194 -4.89 -2.69 -18.08
CA PHE A 194 -3.51 -2.31 -17.84
C PHE A 194 -2.64 -2.57 -19.08
N LYS A 195 -2.79 -3.73 -19.71
CA LYS A 195 -2.04 -4.08 -20.93
C LYS A 195 -2.31 -3.07 -22.04
N GLU A 196 -3.58 -2.76 -22.31
CA GLU A 196 -3.94 -1.74 -23.30
C GLU A 196 -3.38 -0.36 -22.98
N ALA A 197 -3.44 0.06 -21.69
CA ALA A 197 -2.89 1.33 -21.26
C ALA A 197 -1.36 1.38 -21.44
N TYR A 198 -0.67 0.31 -21.07
CA TYR A 198 0.77 0.20 -21.21
C TYR A 198 1.24 0.23 -22.67
N GLU A 199 0.55 -0.49 -23.56
CA GLU A 199 0.84 -0.45 -25.00
C GLU A 199 0.64 0.95 -25.62
N ARG A 200 -0.37 1.69 -25.17
CA ARG A 200 -0.61 3.08 -25.63
C ARG A 200 0.50 4.01 -25.16
N VAL A 201 0.92 3.90 -23.89
CA VAL A 201 2.01 4.71 -23.31
C VAL A 201 3.30 4.47 -24.06
N THR A 202 3.70 3.21 -24.25
CA THR A 202 4.96 2.86 -24.93
C THR A 202 4.99 3.28 -26.39
N LYS A 203 3.87 3.15 -27.13
CA LYS A 203 3.77 3.59 -28.54
C LYS A 203 3.88 5.12 -28.66
N ASN A 204 3.20 5.88 -27.79
CA ASN A 204 3.25 7.34 -27.81
C ASN A 204 4.66 7.87 -27.54
N THR A 205 5.37 7.28 -26.59
CA THR A 205 6.73 7.71 -26.26
C THR A 205 7.74 7.40 -27.37
N GLN A 206 7.58 6.25 -28.05
CA GLN A 206 8.42 5.92 -29.22
C GLN A 206 8.17 6.85 -30.39
N ALA A 207 6.92 7.26 -30.62
CA ALA A 207 6.59 8.23 -31.67
C ALA A 207 7.20 9.61 -31.42
N THR A 208 7.27 10.04 -30.14
CA THR A 208 7.85 11.34 -29.76
C THR A 208 9.39 11.34 -29.83
N LYS A 209 10.05 10.19 -29.64
CA LYS A 209 11.52 10.07 -29.74
C LYS A 209 12.04 10.02 -31.18
N ASN A 210 11.17 9.79 -32.15
CA ASN A 210 11.53 9.68 -33.59
C ASN A 210 11.28 10.99 -34.37
N ILE A 211 10.97 12.09 -33.68
CA ILE A 211 10.84 13.45 -34.23
C ILE A 211 12.01 14.30 -33.73
#